data_56407a1a138ac12b822c2a36f0c3191d
#
_entry.id   56407a1a138ac12b822c2a36f0c3191d
#
_cell.length_a   1.000
_cell.length_b   1.000
_cell.length_c   1.000
_cell.angle_alpha   90.00
_cell.angle_beta   90.00
_cell.angle_gamma   90.00
#
_symmetry.space_group_name_H-M   'P 1'
#
loop_
_entity.id
_entity.type
_entity.pdbx_description
1 polymer ?
#
loop_
_entity_poly.entity_id
_entity_poly.type
_entity_poly.pdbx_seq_one_letter_code
_entity_poly.pdbx_strand_id
1 'polypeptide(L)'
;VANCIGWAKHRRRKAAAKMHLRLDLHSFLPSFAVVDTAAHHDNRRAREVCAGISPGEIVVFDKAYVDFEHLHDLDQREVWWVSRAKENMAYKAKKTLTKGVKGIVKDQLIVLKNPKHKGMLLRRVEAHVEIEGEERLMVFITNNLSWSPRSVCDLYRRRWDIEVFFKQVKQTLKLSNFLGHSANAVRWQVYTALLVYVLLRFEAYLSNWAHSFTRLFAVVRSAVWERLDLLELLKSYGTASG
;
A
#
# COMPACT_ATOMS: atom_id res chain seq x y z
N VAL A 1 2.66 -0.57 -3.45
CA VAL A 1 2.42 -0.87 -2.02
C VAL A 1 1.24 -1.81 -1.90
N ALA A 2 1.41 -2.89 -1.15
CA ALA A 2 0.34 -3.83 -0.83
C ALA A 2 -0.03 -3.72 0.65
N ASN A 3 -1.30 -3.53 0.95
CA ASN A 3 -1.80 -3.50 2.32
C ASN A 3 -3.23 -4.04 2.41
N CYS A 4 -3.67 -4.35 3.63
CA CYS A 4 -5.00 -4.83 3.94
C CYS A 4 -5.68 -3.90 4.95
N ILE A 5 -6.92 -3.55 4.71
CA ILE A 5 -7.74 -2.82 5.69
C ILE A 5 -8.99 -3.63 6.03
N GLY A 6 -9.24 -3.76 7.34
CA GLY A 6 -10.50 -4.26 7.87
C GLY A 6 -11.61 -3.25 7.59
N TRP A 7 -12.59 -3.61 6.79
CA TRP A 7 -13.51 -2.65 6.21
C TRP A 7 -14.84 -2.48 6.93
N ALA A 8 -15.37 -3.44 7.62
CA ALA A 8 -16.62 -3.26 8.34
C ALA A 8 -16.72 -4.14 9.60
N LYS A 9 -16.87 -3.51 10.75
CA LYS A 9 -17.41 -4.18 11.93
C LYS A 9 -18.92 -4.00 11.95
N HIS A 10 -19.68 -5.03 11.63
CA HIS A 10 -21.11 -5.02 11.89
C HIS A 10 -21.34 -5.24 13.39
N ARG A 11 -22.09 -4.34 14.05
CA ARG A 11 -22.29 -4.33 15.50
C ARG A 11 -22.95 -5.59 16.09
N ARG A 12 -23.50 -6.50 15.27
CA ARG A 12 -24.18 -7.71 15.74
C ARG A 12 -23.76 -9.04 15.13
N ARG A 13 -22.93 -9.06 14.06
CA ARG A 13 -22.34 -10.28 13.52
C ARG A 13 -20.93 -9.96 13.03
N LYS A 14 -19.94 -10.79 13.38
CA LYS A 14 -18.49 -10.62 13.09
C LYS A 14 -18.15 -10.77 11.58
N ALA A 15 -18.89 -10.17 10.69
CA ALA A 15 -18.57 -10.14 9.27
C ALA A 15 -17.80 -8.85 8.96
N ALA A 16 -16.49 -8.91 9.09
CA ALA A 16 -15.63 -7.86 8.58
C ALA A 16 -15.17 -8.23 7.18
N ALA A 17 -15.37 -7.35 6.21
CA ALA A 17 -14.74 -7.47 4.90
C ALA A 17 -13.34 -6.86 4.97
N LYS A 18 -12.35 -7.57 4.41
CA LYS A 18 -10.99 -7.07 4.20
C LYS A 18 -10.77 -6.80 2.71
N MET A 19 -10.14 -5.68 2.39
CA MET A 19 -9.67 -5.43 1.04
C MET A 19 -8.16 -5.52 1.00
N HIS A 20 -7.64 -6.42 0.19
CA HIS A 20 -6.23 -6.50 -0.16
C HIS A 20 -6.03 -5.73 -1.45
N LEU A 21 -5.12 -4.78 -1.46
CA LEU A 21 -4.94 -3.86 -2.57
C LEU A 21 -3.46 -3.66 -2.87
N ARG A 22 -3.14 -3.61 -4.15
CA ARG A 22 -1.86 -3.11 -4.66
C ARG A 22 -2.08 -1.73 -5.26
N LEU A 23 -1.38 -0.74 -4.74
CA LEU A 23 -1.39 0.64 -5.21
C LEU A 23 -0.07 0.91 -5.94
N ASP A 24 -0.17 1.39 -7.18
CA ASP A 24 0.95 1.98 -7.87
C ASP A 24 1.21 3.37 -7.28
N LEU A 25 2.41 3.59 -6.76
CA LEU A 25 2.79 4.85 -6.10
C LEU A 25 3.15 5.97 -7.09
N HIS A 26 3.37 5.64 -8.34
CA HIS A 26 3.67 6.64 -9.37
C HIS A 26 2.38 7.29 -9.89
N SER A 27 1.42 6.47 -10.28
CA SER A 27 0.12 6.93 -10.78
C SER A 27 -0.91 7.18 -9.68
N PHE A 28 -0.68 6.64 -8.49
CA PHE A 28 -1.64 6.59 -7.37
C PHE A 28 -2.93 5.83 -7.72
N LEU A 29 -2.83 4.85 -8.62
CA LEU A 29 -3.94 4.02 -9.06
C LEU A 29 -3.88 2.62 -8.46
N PRO A 30 -5.04 2.03 -8.12
CA PRO A 30 -5.12 0.62 -7.73
C PRO A 30 -4.83 -0.25 -8.94
N SER A 31 -3.80 -1.09 -8.86
CA SER A 31 -3.42 -2.03 -9.94
C SER A 31 -3.92 -3.44 -9.68
N PHE A 32 -4.35 -3.75 -8.46
CA PHE A 32 -4.96 -5.02 -8.08
C PHE A 32 -5.77 -4.85 -6.79
N ALA A 33 -6.94 -5.48 -6.71
CA ALA A 33 -7.77 -5.47 -5.50
C ALA A 33 -8.54 -6.79 -5.34
N VAL A 34 -8.56 -7.32 -4.11
CA VAL A 34 -9.40 -8.45 -3.71
C VAL A 34 -10.15 -8.10 -2.44
N VAL A 35 -11.45 -8.34 -2.44
CA VAL A 35 -12.31 -8.21 -1.26
C VAL A 35 -12.57 -9.60 -0.69
N ASP A 36 -12.12 -9.81 0.53
CA ASP A 36 -12.21 -11.09 1.24
C ASP A 36 -12.98 -10.97 2.55
N THR A 37 -13.38 -12.10 3.11
CA THR A 37 -13.94 -12.15 4.46
C THR A 37 -12.82 -12.08 5.50
N ALA A 38 -13.11 -11.50 6.68
CA ALA A 38 -12.11 -11.29 7.73
C ALA A 38 -11.48 -12.56 8.33
N ALA A 39 -11.95 -13.74 7.92
CA ALA A 39 -11.52 -15.03 8.46
C ALA A 39 -10.14 -15.49 7.97
N HIS A 40 -9.61 -14.92 6.89
CA HIS A 40 -8.34 -15.35 6.30
C HIS A 40 -7.17 -14.47 6.75
N HIS A 41 -6.01 -15.12 6.96
CA HIS A 41 -4.76 -14.41 7.26
C HIS A 41 -4.25 -13.66 6.03
N ASP A 42 -3.73 -12.45 6.24
CA ASP A 42 -3.30 -11.53 5.18
C ASP A 42 -2.18 -12.10 4.30
N ASN A 43 -1.30 -12.95 4.86
CA ASN A 43 -0.20 -13.58 4.13
C ASN A 43 -0.66 -14.54 3.02
N ARG A 44 -1.86 -15.13 3.11
CA ARG A 44 -2.40 -16.00 2.05
C ARG A 44 -2.66 -15.24 0.74
N ARG A 45 -3.01 -13.95 0.85
CA ARG A 45 -3.26 -13.07 -0.31
C ARG A 45 -2.01 -12.39 -0.84
N ALA A 46 -0.89 -12.45 -0.11
CA ALA A 46 0.35 -11.79 -0.51
C ALA A 46 0.80 -12.21 -1.92
N ARG A 47 0.77 -13.50 -2.23
CA ARG A 47 1.17 -14.05 -3.54
C ARG A 47 0.27 -13.53 -4.67
N GLU A 48 -1.05 -13.51 -4.45
CA GLU A 48 -2.04 -13.03 -5.42
C GLU A 48 -1.88 -11.54 -5.69
N VAL A 49 -1.74 -10.74 -4.63
CA VAL A 49 -1.52 -9.28 -4.73
C VAL A 49 -0.21 -8.95 -5.46
N CYS A 50 0.81 -9.79 -5.32
CA CYS A 50 2.12 -9.59 -5.93
C CYS A 50 2.31 -10.34 -7.26
N ALA A 51 1.30 -11.07 -7.76
CA ALA A 51 1.45 -11.95 -8.94
C ALA A 51 1.90 -11.20 -10.20
N GLY A 52 1.36 -10.01 -10.47
CA GLY A 52 1.65 -9.23 -11.66
C GLY A 52 2.77 -8.19 -11.49
N ILE A 53 3.68 -8.36 -10.52
CA ILE A 53 4.83 -7.47 -10.37
C ILE A 53 5.97 -7.99 -11.25
N SER A 54 6.57 -7.09 -12.04
CA SER A 54 7.63 -7.40 -13.00
C SER A 54 9.03 -7.36 -12.36
N PRO A 55 10.02 -8.03 -12.95
CA PRO A 55 11.43 -7.90 -12.55
C PRO A 55 11.87 -6.43 -12.50
N GLY A 56 12.67 -6.07 -11.51
CA GLY A 56 13.16 -4.69 -11.30
C GLY A 56 12.19 -3.77 -10.56
N GLU A 57 10.91 -4.12 -10.45
CA GLU A 57 9.96 -3.34 -9.66
C GLU A 57 10.20 -3.49 -8.16
N ILE A 58 9.73 -2.50 -7.40
CA ILE A 58 9.89 -2.44 -5.95
C ILE A 58 8.52 -2.57 -5.30
N VAL A 59 8.36 -3.54 -4.40
CA VAL A 59 7.15 -3.67 -3.58
C VAL A 59 7.43 -3.32 -2.12
N VAL A 60 6.55 -2.51 -1.54
CA VAL A 60 6.57 -2.17 -0.12
C VAL A 60 5.29 -2.68 0.52
N PHE A 61 5.42 -3.42 1.61
CA PHE A 61 4.25 -3.98 2.30
C PHE A 61 4.41 -4.05 3.83
N ASP A 62 3.30 -4.13 4.51
CA ASP A 62 3.27 -4.23 5.96
C ASP A 62 3.80 -5.59 6.45
N LYS A 63 4.25 -5.64 7.70
CA LYS A 63 4.74 -6.87 8.35
C LYS A 63 3.72 -8.02 8.35
N ALA A 64 2.42 -7.73 8.21
CA ALA A 64 1.36 -8.74 8.12
C ALA A 64 1.48 -9.62 6.86
N TYR A 65 2.08 -9.09 5.79
CA TYR A 65 2.34 -9.81 4.54
C TYR A 65 3.67 -10.56 4.53
N VAL A 66 4.50 -10.42 5.57
CA VAL A 66 5.81 -11.08 5.63
C VAL A 66 5.62 -12.59 5.79
N ASP A 67 5.91 -13.29 4.71
CA ASP A 67 6.07 -14.73 4.62
C ASP A 67 7.38 -15.00 3.87
N PHE A 68 8.32 -15.70 4.51
CA PHE A 68 9.67 -15.84 3.96
C PHE A 68 9.73 -16.68 2.69
N GLU A 69 8.80 -17.61 2.49
CA GLU A 69 8.68 -18.35 1.24
C GLU A 69 8.24 -17.42 0.10
N HIS A 70 7.23 -16.58 0.36
CA HIS A 70 6.79 -15.57 -0.59
C HIS A 70 7.89 -14.52 -0.89
N LEU A 71 8.63 -14.08 0.14
CA LEU A 71 9.75 -13.16 -0.04
C LEU A 71 10.88 -13.76 -0.89
N HIS A 72 11.13 -15.05 -0.73
CA HIS A 72 12.08 -15.77 -1.56
C HIS A 72 11.59 -15.89 -3.02
N ASP A 73 10.31 -16.19 -3.22
CA ASP A 73 9.72 -16.21 -4.57
C ASP A 73 9.84 -14.84 -5.28
N LEU A 74 9.62 -13.74 -4.57
CA LEU A 74 9.83 -12.40 -5.12
C LEU A 74 11.30 -12.15 -5.49
N ASP A 75 12.22 -12.58 -4.65
CA ASP A 75 13.65 -12.47 -4.90
C ASP A 75 14.07 -13.27 -6.15
N GLN A 76 13.59 -14.50 -6.31
CA GLN A 76 13.81 -15.32 -7.51
C GLN A 76 13.24 -14.71 -8.80
N ARG A 77 12.22 -13.86 -8.66
CA ARG A 77 11.61 -13.10 -9.76
C ARG A 77 12.30 -11.76 -10.01
N GLU A 78 13.41 -11.48 -9.35
CA GLU A 78 14.13 -10.20 -9.42
C GLU A 78 13.27 -9.00 -9.01
N VAL A 79 12.29 -9.21 -8.14
CA VAL A 79 11.45 -8.16 -7.56
C VAL A 79 12.07 -7.69 -6.26
N TRP A 80 12.35 -6.41 -6.15
CA TRP A 80 12.85 -5.80 -4.93
C TRP A 80 11.71 -5.58 -3.94
N TRP A 81 11.98 -5.76 -2.66
CA TRP A 81 10.97 -5.53 -1.65
C TRP A 81 11.53 -4.90 -0.36
N VAL A 82 10.67 -4.14 0.32
CA VAL A 82 10.92 -3.58 1.65
C VAL A 82 9.74 -3.87 2.54
N SER A 83 10.01 -4.34 3.77
CA SER A 83 9.00 -4.52 4.80
C SER A 83 9.57 -4.29 6.20
N ARG A 84 8.70 -4.22 7.21
CA ARG A 84 9.13 -4.29 8.61
C ARG A 84 9.49 -5.73 8.98
N ALA A 85 10.55 -5.88 9.75
CA ALA A 85 10.90 -7.17 10.33
C ALA A 85 9.81 -7.63 11.33
N LYS A 86 9.58 -8.94 11.38
CA LYS A 86 8.80 -9.55 12.49
C LYS A 86 9.66 -9.57 13.75
N GLU A 87 9.06 -9.32 14.89
CA GLU A 87 9.73 -9.26 16.19
C GLU A 87 10.41 -10.60 16.55
N ASN A 88 9.78 -11.71 16.17
CA ASN A 88 10.27 -13.07 16.39
C ASN A 88 11.16 -13.62 15.27
N MET A 89 11.69 -12.76 14.38
CA MET A 89 12.55 -13.17 13.28
C MET A 89 13.91 -13.64 13.80
N ALA A 90 14.20 -14.94 13.68
CA ALA A 90 15.51 -15.49 14.02
C ALA A 90 16.50 -15.34 12.86
N TYR A 91 17.62 -14.66 13.11
CA TYR A 91 18.66 -14.41 12.10
C TYR A 91 20.06 -14.52 12.68
N LYS A 92 21.06 -14.60 11.80
CA LYS A 92 22.50 -14.44 12.12
C LYS A 92 23.04 -13.26 11.35
N ALA A 93 23.61 -12.27 12.05
CA ALA A 93 24.33 -11.18 11.42
C ALA A 93 25.61 -11.70 10.77
N LYS A 94 25.85 -11.30 9.52
CA LYS A 94 27.03 -11.66 8.73
C LYS A 94 28.03 -10.51 8.64
N LYS A 95 27.54 -9.30 8.41
CA LYS A 95 28.38 -8.11 8.21
C LYS A 95 27.62 -6.86 8.64
N THR A 96 28.28 -5.94 9.30
CA THR A 96 27.81 -4.56 9.48
C THR A 96 28.26 -3.74 8.28
N LEU A 97 27.31 -3.04 7.63
CA LEU A 97 27.58 -2.29 6.41
C LEU A 97 27.93 -0.84 6.71
N THR A 98 27.09 -0.14 7.41
CA THR A 98 27.19 1.30 7.62
C THR A 98 27.27 1.61 9.11
N LYS A 99 28.15 2.57 9.48
CA LYS A 99 28.25 3.14 10.83
C LYS A 99 28.19 4.65 10.75
N GLY A 100 27.64 5.29 11.79
CA GLY A 100 27.68 6.73 11.93
C GLY A 100 26.72 7.54 11.03
N VAL A 101 25.71 6.91 10.43
CA VAL A 101 24.67 7.63 9.69
C VAL A 101 23.60 8.10 10.67
N LYS A 102 23.32 9.40 10.70
CA LYS A 102 22.33 10.00 11.59
C LYS A 102 20.97 9.32 11.44
N GLY A 103 20.38 8.90 12.54
CA GLY A 103 19.09 8.22 12.61
C GLY A 103 19.14 6.71 12.31
N ILE A 104 20.29 6.16 11.89
CA ILE A 104 20.48 4.73 11.66
C ILE A 104 21.20 4.12 12.85
N VAL A 105 20.56 3.18 13.52
CA VAL A 105 21.11 2.48 14.69
C VAL A 105 21.97 1.29 14.26
N LYS A 106 21.45 0.48 13.32
CA LYS A 106 22.18 -0.67 12.74
C LYS A 106 21.87 -0.83 11.28
N ASP A 107 22.88 -1.24 10.51
CA ASP A 107 22.78 -1.60 9.10
C ASP A 107 23.61 -2.85 8.86
N GLN A 108 22.97 -3.96 8.61
CA GLN A 108 23.60 -5.27 8.64
C GLN A 108 23.11 -6.16 7.49
N LEU A 109 24.03 -6.95 6.96
CA LEU A 109 23.68 -8.16 6.22
C LEU A 109 23.37 -9.28 7.21
N ILE A 110 22.25 -9.93 7.02
CA ILE A 110 21.78 -11.02 7.87
C ILE A 110 21.41 -12.25 7.03
N VAL A 111 21.45 -13.41 7.67
CA VAL A 111 20.93 -14.66 7.11
C VAL A 111 19.88 -15.21 8.06
N LEU A 112 18.74 -15.64 7.50
CA LEU A 112 17.67 -16.25 8.29
C LEU A 112 18.11 -17.60 8.86
N LYS A 113 17.74 -17.86 10.12
CA LYS A 113 17.99 -19.15 10.77
C LYS A 113 16.93 -20.21 10.47
N ASN A 114 15.84 -19.83 9.79
CA ASN A 114 14.76 -20.75 9.46
C ASN A 114 15.27 -21.86 8.52
N PRO A 115 15.06 -23.15 8.85
CA PRO A 115 15.53 -24.27 8.04
C PRO A 115 15.03 -24.26 6.59
N LYS A 116 13.78 -23.79 6.37
CA LYS A 116 13.15 -23.71 5.03
C LYS A 116 13.76 -22.61 4.15
N HIS A 117 14.35 -21.58 4.75
CA HIS A 117 14.91 -20.42 4.05
C HIS A 117 16.37 -20.18 4.42
N LYS A 118 17.05 -21.26 4.74
CA LYS A 118 18.44 -21.25 5.16
C LYS A 118 19.33 -20.76 4.01
N GLY A 119 19.99 -19.64 4.26
CA GLY A 119 20.92 -19.05 3.27
C GLY A 119 20.39 -17.77 2.60
N MET A 120 19.12 -17.42 2.73
CA MET A 120 18.62 -16.16 2.19
C MET A 120 19.32 -14.98 2.86
N LEU A 121 20.09 -14.24 2.06
CA LEU A 121 20.83 -13.06 2.49
C LEU A 121 19.93 -11.84 2.38
N LEU A 122 19.75 -11.15 3.48
CA LEU A 122 18.92 -9.95 3.57
C LEU A 122 19.70 -8.79 4.16
N ARG A 123 19.29 -7.59 3.84
CA ARG A 123 19.73 -6.39 4.56
C ARG A 123 18.71 -6.04 5.63
N ARG A 124 19.19 -5.79 6.83
CA ARG A 124 18.41 -5.37 7.99
C ARG A 124 18.88 -3.99 8.43
N VAL A 125 17.95 -3.05 8.42
CA VAL A 125 18.19 -1.67 8.83
C VAL A 125 17.36 -1.37 10.06
N GLU A 126 18.01 -0.90 11.12
CA GLU A 126 17.38 -0.46 12.37
C GLU A 126 17.57 1.05 12.46
N ALA A 127 16.47 1.79 12.49
CA ALA A 127 16.49 3.23 12.38
C ALA A 127 15.45 3.88 13.30
N HIS A 128 15.77 5.08 13.77
CA HIS A 128 14.80 5.98 14.38
C HIS A 128 13.97 6.65 13.29
N VAL A 129 12.65 6.52 13.39
CA VAL A 129 11.69 7.10 12.45
C VAL A 129 10.67 7.93 13.21
N GLU A 130 10.47 9.15 12.76
CA GLU A 130 9.43 10.03 13.31
C GLU A 130 8.05 9.59 12.77
N ILE A 131 7.13 9.29 13.69
CA ILE A 131 5.74 8.93 13.40
C ILE A 131 4.85 9.75 14.33
N GLU A 132 4.00 10.59 13.74
CA GLU A 132 3.05 11.45 14.49
C GLU A 132 3.74 12.35 15.56
N GLY A 133 4.97 12.81 15.25
CA GLY A 133 5.76 13.65 16.17
C GLY A 133 6.54 12.87 17.25
N GLU A 134 6.44 11.55 17.27
CA GLU A 134 7.20 10.68 18.16
C GLU A 134 8.31 9.94 17.42
N GLU A 135 9.50 9.92 17.98
CA GLU A 135 10.62 9.13 17.49
C GLU A 135 10.46 7.66 17.91
N ARG A 136 10.36 6.75 16.95
CA ARG A 136 10.22 5.32 17.21
C ARG A 136 11.31 4.52 16.52
N LEU A 137 11.85 3.55 17.24
CA LEU A 137 12.80 2.60 16.68
C LEU A 137 12.07 1.58 15.81
N MET A 138 12.44 1.51 14.53
CA MET A 138 11.87 0.58 13.57
C MET A 138 12.94 -0.29 12.92
N VAL A 139 12.57 -1.51 12.60
CA VAL A 139 13.45 -2.47 11.94
C VAL A 139 12.87 -2.84 10.59
N PHE A 140 13.65 -2.59 9.53
CA PHE A 140 13.31 -2.89 8.16
C PHE A 140 14.16 -4.02 7.61
N ILE A 141 13.59 -4.78 6.69
CA ILE A 141 14.26 -5.83 5.92
C ILE A 141 14.01 -5.65 4.44
N THR A 142 15.02 -5.99 3.63
CA THR A 142 14.94 -5.95 2.17
C THR A 142 15.88 -7.00 1.56
N ASN A 143 15.59 -7.46 0.35
CA ASN A 143 16.49 -8.27 -0.46
C ASN A 143 17.51 -7.42 -1.25
N ASN A 144 17.30 -6.10 -1.35
CA ASN A 144 18.30 -5.24 -1.99
C ASN A 144 19.45 -4.93 -1.04
N LEU A 145 20.63 -5.41 -1.39
CA LEU A 145 21.81 -5.28 -0.55
C LEU A 145 22.61 -4.00 -0.82
N SER A 146 22.34 -3.30 -1.92
CA SER A 146 23.08 -2.13 -2.39
C SER A 146 22.49 -0.78 -2.00
N TRP A 147 21.19 -0.69 -1.73
CA TRP A 147 20.56 0.58 -1.37
C TRP A 147 21.18 1.20 -0.11
N SER A 148 21.13 2.52 0.00
CA SER A 148 21.50 3.16 1.25
C SER A 148 20.48 2.84 2.37
N PRO A 149 20.90 2.82 3.66
CA PRO A 149 19.94 2.57 4.75
C PRO A 149 18.84 3.63 4.81
N ARG A 150 19.13 4.87 4.39
CA ARG A 150 18.10 5.93 4.26
C ARG A 150 17.10 5.60 3.18
N SER A 151 17.55 5.16 2.01
CA SER A 151 16.65 4.75 0.92
C SER A 151 15.69 3.66 1.36
N VAL A 152 16.15 2.69 2.16
CA VAL A 152 15.26 1.64 2.72
C VAL A 152 14.19 2.24 3.63
N CYS A 153 14.56 3.18 4.50
CA CYS A 153 13.61 3.87 5.38
C CYS A 153 12.60 4.72 4.57
N ASP A 154 13.07 5.46 3.56
CA ASP A 154 12.25 6.33 2.74
C ASP A 154 11.28 5.52 1.86
N LEU A 155 11.73 4.42 1.29
CA LEU A 155 10.86 3.47 0.57
C LEU A 155 9.76 2.92 1.50
N TYR A 156 10.11 2.52 2.71
CA TYR A 156 9.11 2.02 3.65
C TYR A 156 8.12 3.11 4.08
N ARG A 157 8.55 4.36 4.19
CA ARG A 157 7.66 5.50 4.47
C ARG A 157 6.55 5.63 3.43
N ARG A 158 6.84 5.32 2.16
CA ARG A 158 5.84 5.30 1.08
C ARG A 158 4.70 4.29 1.30
N ARG A 159 4.86 3.34 2.23
CA ARG A 159 3.75 2.48 2.64
C ARG A 159 2.54 3.29 3.17
N TRP A 160 2.80 4.48 3.74
CA TRP A 160 1.75 5.34 4.24
C TRP A 160 0.80 5.85 3.14
N ASP A 161 1.27 5.92 1.92
CA ASP A 161 0.46 6.40 0.79
C ASP A 161 -0.78 5.55 0.53
N ILE A 162 -0.72 4.24 0.85
CA ILE A 162 -1.90 3.37 0.72
C ILE A 162 -2.96 3.69 1.79
N GLU A 163 -2.56 4.16 2.96
CA GLU A 163 -3.49 4.60 4.01
C GLU A 163 -4.19 5.90 3.60
N VAL A 164 -3.45 6.82 2.98
CA VAL A 164 -4.01 8.04 2.38
C VAL A 164 -5.02 7.67 1.28
N PHE A 165 -4.67 6.75 0.40
CA PHE A 165 -5.59 6.23 -0.62
C PHE A 165 -6.88 5.67 0.01
N PHE A 166 -6.77 4.80 0.99
CA PHE A 166 -7.93 4.24 1.67
C PHE A 166 -8.78 5.29 2.38
N LYS A 167 -8.14 6.29 2.99
CA LYS A 167 -8.84 7.42 3.60
C LYS A 167 -9.66 8.18 2.55
N GLN A 168 -9.06 8.49 1.39
CA GLN A 168 -9.77 9.15 0.29
C GLN A 168 -10.95 8.32 -0.20
N VAL A 169 -10.75 7.05 -0.50
CA VAL A 169 -11.80 6.16 -1.00
C VAL A 169 -12.94 6.03 0.03
N LYS A 170 -12.62 5.82 1.32
CA LYS A 170 -13.63 5.70 2.38
C LYS A 170 -14.43 6.97 2.58
N GLN A 171 -13.76 8.11 2.69
CA GLN A 171 -14.40 9.39 3.03
C GLN A 171 -15.14 9.98 1.84
N THR A 172 -14.50 10.01 0.67
CA THR A 172 -15.02 10.66 -0.53
C THR A 172 -16.14 9.81 -1.16
N LEU A 173 -15.92 8.51 -1.30
CA LEU A 173 -16.87 7.59 -1.94
C LEU A 173 -17.81 6.91 -0.94
N LYS A 174 -17.83 7.37 0.31
CA LYS A 174 -18.74 6.94 1.40
C LYS A 174 -18.82 5.41 1.59
N LEU A 175 -17.72 4.72 1.43
CA LEU A 175 -17.63 3.27 1.65
C LEU A 175 -17.67 2.86 3.15
N SER A 176 -18.10 3.74 4.03
CA SER A 176 -18.29 3.44 5.46
C SER A 176 -19.60 2.70 5.75
N ASN A 177 -20.60 2.83 4.87
CA ASN A 177 -21.91 2.21 5.02
C ASN A 177 -22.22 1.36 3.80
N PHE A 178 -22.39 0.04 4.01
CA PHE A 178 -22.79 -0.86 2.95
C PHE A 178 -24.31 -0.88 2.82
N LEU A 179 -24.80 -0.69 1.59
CA LEU A 179 -26.22 -0.72 1.25
C LEU A 179 -26.80 -2.14 1.31
N GLY A 180 -25.97 -3.13 1.04
CA GLY A 180 -26.34 -4.54 1.06
C GLY A 180 -25.56 -5.34 2.09
N HIS A 181 -26.15 -6.42 2.60
CA HIS A 181 -25.56 -7.27 3.65
C HIS A 181 -24.93 -8.57 3.13
N SER A 182 -25.13 -8.93 1.86
CA SER A 182 -24.51 -10.10 1.27
C SER A 182 -23.04 -9.84 0.89
N ALA A 183 -22.21 -10.88 0.88
CA ALA A 183 -20.83 -10.76 0.47
C ALA A 183 -20.68 -10.18 -0.95
N ASN A 184 -21.60 -10.52 -1.85
CA ASN A 184 -21.60 -10.00 -3.22
C ASN A 184 -21.98 -8.51 -3.25
N ALA A 185 -22.96 -8.06 -2.48
CA ALA A 185 -23.35 -6.65 -2.40
C ALA A 185 -22.16 -5.80 -1.89
N VAL A 186 -21.45 -6.28 -0.88
CA VAL A 186 -20.24 -5.61 -0.37
C VAL A 186 -19.15 -5.54 -1.44
N ARG A 187 -18.87 -6.65 -2.14
CA ARG A 187 -17.89 -6.67 -3.23
C ARG A 187 -18.27 -5.70 -4.34
N TRP A 188 -19.52 -5.72 -4.79
CA TRP A 188 -20.03 -4.81 -5.80
C TRP A 188 -19.81 -3.34 -5.42
N GLN A 189 -20.18 -2.96 -4.22
CA GLN A 189 -20.03 -1.58 -3.74
C GLN A 189 -18.53 -1.17 -3.70
N VAL A 190 -17.66 -2.05 -3.22
CA VAL A 190 -16.22 -1.78 -3.17
C VAL A 190 -15.64 -1.63 -4.58
N TYR A 191 -15.91 -2.58 -5.50
CA TYR A 191 -15.37 -2.50 -6.85
C TYR A 191 -15.94 -1.32 -7.64
N THR A 192 -17.22 -0.99 -7.46
CA THR A 192 -17.82 0.22 -8.06
C THR A 192 -17.11 1.49 -7.58
N ALA A 193 -16.84 1.58 -6.27
CA ALA A 193 -16.11 2.74 -5.76
C ALA A 193 -14.67 2.82 -6.29
N LEU A 194 -13.96 1.70 -6.41
CA LEU A 194 -12.63 1.69 -7.03
C LEU A 194 -12.69 2.10 -8.51
N LEU A 195 -13.70 1.63 -9.25
CA LEU A 195 -13.93 2.05 -10.64
C LEU A 195 -14.18 3.55 -10.74
N VAL A 196 -15.07 4.09 -9.92
CA VAL A 196 -15.32 5.55 -9.86
C VAL A 196 -14.04 6.31 -9.52
N TYR A 197 -13.24 5.81 -8.57
CA TYR A 197 -11.96 6.42 -8.27
C TYR A 197 -11.04 6.48 -9.50
N VAL A 198 -10.90 5.36 -10.22
CA VAL A 198 -10.04 5.30 -11.41
C VAL A 198 -10.54 6.25 -12.51
N LEU A 199 -11.85 6.25 -12.78
CA LEU A 199 -12.45 7.15 -13.77
C LEU A 199 -12.23 8.62 -13.41
N LEU A 200 -12.43 9.00 -12.17
CA LEU A 200 -12.19 10.37 -11.71
C LEU A 200 -10.71 10.76 -11.80
N ARG A 201 -9.79 9.85 -11.51
CA ARG A 201 -8.34 10.10 -11.70
C ARG A 201 -7.97 10.26 -13.16
N PHE A 202 -8.63 9.52 -14.03
CA PHE A 202 -8.47 9.65 -15.49
C PHE A 202 -8.98 11.00 -15.99
N GLU A 203 -10.16 11.44 -15.56
CA GLU A 203 -10.70 12.78 -15.87
C GLU A 203 -9.79 13.89 -15.31
N ALA A 204 -9.26 13.73 -14.12
CA ALA A 204 -8.30 14.65 -13.53
C ALA A 204 -7.04 14.77 -14.39
N TYR A 205 -6.54 13.66 -14.93
CA TYR A 205 -5.40 13.63 -15.83
C TYR A 205 -5.71 14.35 -17.14
N LEU A 206 -6.85 14.06 -17.78
CA LEU A 206 -7.25 14.69 -19.06
C LEU A 206 -7.50 16.19 -18.93
N SER A 207 -8.01 16.64 -17.79
CA SER A 207 -8.32 18.06 -17.53
C SER A 207 -7.16 18.86 -16.94
N ASN A 208 -5.98 18.22 -16.70
CA ASN A 208 -4.87 18.81 -15.95
C ASN A 208 -5.31 19.38 -14.58
N TRP A 209 -6.14 18.62 -13.87
CA TRP A 209 -6.73 19.02 -12.59
C TRP A 209 -5.68 19.26 -11.51
N ALA A 210 -5.53 20.50 -11.05
CA ALA A 210 -4.50 20.91 -10.08
C ALA A 210 -4.97 20.84 -8.62
N HIS A 211 -6.25 20.52 -8.38
CA HIS A 211 -6.83 20.53 -7.02
C HIS A 211 -6.94 19.13 -6.41
N SER A 212 -7.39 19.07 -5.15
CA SER A 212 -7.55 17.80 -4.43
C SER A 212 -8.61 16.89 -5.08
N PHE A 213 -8.45 15.58 -4.84
CA PHE A 213 -9.44 14.57 -5.27
C PHE A 213 -10.83 14.81 -4.67
N THR A 214 -10.91 15.30 -3.44
CA THR A 214 -12.19 15.63 -2.79
C THR A 214 -12.92 16.76 -3.52
N ARG A 215 -12.19 17.78 -3.97
CA ARG A 215 -12.77 18.88 -4.77
C ARG A 215 -13.23 18.39 -6.15
N LEU A 216 -12.43 17.55 -6.82
CA LEU A 216 -12.82 16.91 -8.07
C LEU A 216 -14.15 16.16 -7.92
N PHE A 217 -14.23 15.30 -6.91
CA PHE A 217 -15.46 14.53 -6.64
C PHE A 217 -16.67 15.43 -6.35
N ALA A 218 -16.47 16.53 -5.62
CA ALA A 218 -17.56 17.48 -5.33
C ALA A 218 -18.07 18.14 -6.61
N VAL A 219 -17.19 18.59 -7.51
CA VAL A 219 -17.56 19.19 -8.80
C VAL A 219 -18.30 18.18 -9.68
N VAL A 220 -17.76 16.99 -9.85
CA VAL A 220 -18.41 15.94 -10.65
C VAL A 220 -19.75 15.57 -10.08
N ARG A 221 -19.86 15.42 -8.77
CA ARG A 221 -21.12 15.10 -8.09
C ARG A 221 -22.20 16.19 -8.27
N SER A 222 -21.82 17.46 -8.30
CA SER A 222 -22.77 18.54 -8.53
C SER A 222 -23.25 18.61 -9.98
N ALA A 223 -22.43 18.17 -10.92
CA ALA A 223 -22.70 18.26 -12.36
C ALA A 223 -23.27 16.96 -12.98
N VAL A 224 -23.28 15.82 -12.25
CA VAL A 224 -23.61 14.51 -12.81
C VAL A 224 -25.03 14.39 -13.37
N TRP A 225 -25.94 15.25 -12.94
CA TRP A 225 -27.34 15.31 -13.40
C TRP A 225 -27.58 16.40 -14.45
N GLU A 226 -26.54 17.21 -14.74
CA GLU A 226 -26.60 18.26 -15.75
C GLU A 226 -26.12 17.70 -17.09
N ARG A 227 -26.64 18.24 -18.20
CA ARG A 227 -26.14 17.91 -19.54
C ARG A 227 -24.95 18.81 -19.88
N LEU A 228 -23.85 18.63 -19.13
CA LEU A 228 -22.62 19.39 -19.32
C LEU A 228 -21.52 18.48 -19.87
N ASP A 229 -20.64 19.05 -20.68
CA ASP A 229 -19.40 18.38 -21.02
C ASP A 229 -18.49 18.38 -19.78
N LEU A 230 -18.28 17.21 -19.21
CA LEU A 230 -17.53 17.06 -17.97
C LEU A 230 -16.08 17.52 -18.13
N LEU A 231 -15.45 17.23 -19.27
CA LEU A 231 -14.07 17.58 -19.52
C LEU A 231 -13.89 19.09 -19.59
N GLU A 232 -14.77 19.79 -20.32
CA GLU A 232 -14.77 21.25 -20.42
C GLU A 232 -15.06 21.90 -19.06
N LEU A 233 -16.01 21.38 -18.31
CA LEU A 233 -16.29 21.82 -16.94
C LEU A 233 -15.05 21.72 -16.05
N LEU A 234 -14.36 20.58 -16.05
CA LEU A 234 -13.18 20.36 -15.22
C LEU A 234 -12.00 21.23 -15.65
N LYS A 235 -11.81 21.46 -16.93
CA LYS A 235 -10.79 22.40 -17.44
C LYS A 235 -11.04 23.82 -16.93
N SER A 236 -12.28 24.29 -17.00
CA SER A 236 -12.64 25.64 -16.53
C SER A 236 -12.43 25.85 -15.04
N TYR A 237 -12.71 24.84 -14.22
CA TYR A 237 -12.49 24.88 -12.77
C TYR A 237 -11.04 24.54 -12.36
N GLY A 238 -10.32 23.78 -13.19
CA GLY A 238 -8.96 23.34 -12.91
C GLY A 238 -7.89 24.39 -13.19
N THR A 239 -8.18 25.33 -14.09
CA THR A 239 -7.24 26.38 -14.52
C THR A 239 -7.42 27.72 -13.80
N ALA A 240 -8.47 27.87 -12.99
CA ALA A 240 -8.66 29.08 -12.19
C ALA A 240 -7.56 29.17 -11.12
N SER A 241 -6.51 29.95 -11.45
CA SER A 241 -5.56 30.43 -10.47
C SER A 241 -6.33 31.29 -9.47
N GLY A 242 -6.47 30.79 -8.24
CA GLY A 242 -7.00 31.48 -7.11
C GLY A 242 -5.95 31.51 -6.02
#